data_8a54a96d75b62081a7475ebe10b98d2c
#
_entry.id   8a54a96d75b62081a7475ebe10b98d2c
#
_cell.length_a   1.000
_cell.length_b   1.000
_cell.length_c   1.000
_cell.angle_alpha   90.00
_cell.angle_beta   90.00
_cell.angle_gamma   90.00
#
_symmetry.space_group_name_H-M   'P 1'
#
loop_
_entity.id
_entity.type
_entity.pdbx_description
1 polymer ?
#
loop_
_entity_poly.entity_id
_entity_poly.type
_entity_poly.pdbx_seq_one_letter_code
_entity_poly.pdbx_strand_id
1 'polypeptide(L)'
;MSIVKLLAHVCIASCLAVSCSARANDAPGIVVMGQISLSFYAVTGGVVQEVLERLGHTVEVVQGSHGQIFPRLGAGEVDLLVAAWLPYGHAVYWQQYGAQADALAVLYEGARFAWMVPTYVPESVVASIDDLKQPEILARMDKDIRGTGRDSGNMMVSADVVKAYGLDAAGYQLVPGTIAEFHANYDRAIAAQHWFVMPLWWPHYINRIGNMRALAEPRGLLGQPSDGTLVASKAWVERAPSRTLQVLKRMHLGLDAVAAMDYSVNVEAMAPRAAARRWLDGNPRLVQEWFRED
;
A
#
# COMPACT_ATOMS: atom_id res chain seq x y z
N MET A 1 -92.70 -10.89 -29.67
CA MET A 1 -91.72 -9.72 -29.51
C MET A 1 -90.83 -10.07 -28.37
N SER A 2 -89.65 -10.69 -28.65
CA SER A 2 -88.73 -11.16 -27.62
C SER A 2 -87.42 -10.38 -27.74
N ILE A 3 -87.01 -9.80 -26.62
CA ILE A 3 -85.77 -9.05 -26.47
C ILE A 3 -84.68 -10.06 -26.06
N VAL A 4 -83.73 -10.28 -26.93
CA VAL A 4 -82.53 -11.09 -26.64
C VAL A 4 -81.52 -10.25 -25.90
N LYS A 5 -81.16 -10.67 -24.69
CA LYS A 5 -80.07 -10.05 -23.87
C LYS A 5 -78.75 -10.65 -24.26
N LEU A 6 -77.86 -9.87 -24.80
CA LEU A 6 -76.49 -10.21 -25.10
C LEU A 6 -75.62 -9.95 -23.84
N LEU A 7 -75.11 -11.00 -23.23
CA LEU A 7 -74.13 -10.95 -22.13
C LEU A 7 -72.73 -10.92 -22.72
N ALA A 8 -72.04 -9.77 -22.61
CA ALA A 8 -70.62 -9.66 -22.96
C ALA A 8 -69.79 -10.11 -21.75
N HIS A 9 -69.01 -11.16 -21.92
CA HIS A 9 -67.95 -11.58 -20.97
C HIS A 9 -66.68 -10.78 -21.24
N VAL A 10 -66.32 -9.90 -20.31
CA VAL A 10 -65.03 -9.23 -20.31
C VAL A 10 -64.04 -10.09 -19.55
N CYS A 11 -63.14 -10.78 -20.28
CA CYS A 11 -61.98 -11.45 -19.71
C CYS A 11 -60.92 -10.40 -19.44
N ILE A 12 -60.72 -10.05 -18.16
CA ILE A 12 -59.58 -9.25 -17.70
C ILE A 12 -58.37 -10.20 -17.58
N ALA A 13 -57.49 -10.17 -18.58
CA ALA A 13 -56.17 -10.81 -18.52
C ALA A 13 -55.29 -9.95 -17.65
N SER A 14 -55.08 -10.34 -16.39
CA SER A 14 -54.07 -9.74 -15.51
C SER A 14 -52.69 -10.20 -15.96
N CYS A 15 -51.98 -9.38 -16.77
CA CYS A 15 -50.57 -9.56 -17.01
C CYS A 15 -49.80 -9.18 -15.72
N LEU A 16 -49.38 -10.19 -14.94
CA LEU A 16 -48.35 -10.02 -13.94
C LEU A 16 -47.04 -9.70 -14.66
N ALA A 17 -46.72 -8.42 -14.79
CA ALA A 17 -45.37 -7.96 -15.13
C ALA A 17 -44.47 -8.31 -13.93
N VAL A 18 -43.81 -9.44 -13.99
CA VAL A 18 -42.66 -9.70 -13.11
C VAL A 18 -41.59 -8.73 -13.54
N SER A 19 -41.53 -7.59 -12.81
CA SER A 19 -40.43 -6.65 -12.92
C SER A 19 -39.18 -7.38 -12.43
N CYS A 20 -38.42 -7.98 -13.35
CA CYS A 20 -37.07 -8.40 -13.10
C CYS A 20 -36.25 -7.12 -12.95
N SER A 21 -36.18 -6.60 -11.72
CA SER A 21 -35.23 -5.55 -11.37
C SER A 21 -33.85 -6.20 -11.46
N ALA A 22 -33.29 -6.28 -12.66
CA ALA A 22 -31.87 -6.55 -12.83
C ALA A 22 -31.15 -5.50 -11.99
N ARG A 23 -30.48 -5.95 -10.93
CA ARG A 23 -29.55 -5.11 -10.18
C ARG A 23 -28.51 -4.63 -11.18
N ALA A 24 -28.56 -3.36 -11.55
CA ALA A 24 -27.64 -2.72 -12.49
C ALA A 24 -26.16 -2.78 -12.06
N ASN A 25 -25.87 -3.38 -10.89
CA ASN A 25 -24.57 -3.37 -10.22
C ASN A 25 -23.80 -4.70 -10.27
N ASP A 26 -24.21 -5.70 -11.05
CA ASP A 26 -23.48 -6.98 -11.08
C ASP A 26 -22.49 -7.12 -12.25
N ALA A 27 -22.42 -6.15 -13.15
CA ALA A 27 -21.50 -6.18 -14.28
C ALA A 27 -20.15 -5.55 -13.90
N PRO A 28 -19.02 -6.19 -14.28
CA PRO A 28 -17.70 -5.58 -14.15
C PRO A 28 -17.61 -4.26 -14.94
N GLY A 29 -16.86 -3.30 -14.42
CA GLY A 29 -16.68 -1.99 -15.03
C GLY A 29 -15.24 -1.52 -14.91
N ILE A 30 -15.00 -0.24 -15.18
CA ILE A 30 -13.71 0.40 -14.95
C ILE A 30 -13.53 0.63 -13.45
N VAL A 31 -12.33 0.30 -12.96
CA VAL A 31 -11.87 0.56 -11.58
C VAL A 31 -10.64 1.45 -11.66
N VAL A 32 -10.71 2.63 -11.07
CA VAL A 32 -9.58 3.55 -10.95
C VAL A 32 -8.81 3.22 -9.67
N MET A 33 -7.61 2.67 -9.84
CA MET A 33 -6.77 2.24 -8.73
C MET A 33 -5.63 3.23 -8.47
N GLY A 34 -5.64 3.89 -7.31
CA GLY A 34 -4.56 4.73 -6.83
C GLY A 34 -3.40 3.87 -6.30
N GLN A 35 -2.19 4.25 -6.69
CA GLN A 35 -0.97 3.56 -6.33
C GLN A 35 0.13 4.56 -6.01
N ILE A 36 0.70 4.45 -4.81
CA ILE A 36 1.85 5.26 -4.43
C ILE A 36 3.07 4.79 -5.24
N SER A 37 3.87 5.74 -5.75
CA SER A 37 5.00 5.48 -6.66
C SER A 37 6.22 4.88 -5.95
N LEU A 38 6.04 3.71 -5.31
CA LEU A 38 7.08 2.89 -4.70
C LEU A 38 6.91 1.44 -5.18
N SER A 39 8.01 0.72 -5.38
CA SER A 39 8.00 -0.60 -6.02
C SER A 39 7.19 -1.65 -5.24
N PHE A 40 7.26 -1.67 -3.91
CA PHE A 40 6.47 -2.59 -3.10
C PHE A 40 4.95 -2.31 -3.17
N TYR A 41 4.53 -1.06 -3.36
CA TYR A 41 3.13 -0.75 -3.68
C TYR A 41 2.79 -1.16 -5.11
N ALA A 42 3.73 -1.01 -6.05
CA ALA A 42 3.50 -1.39 -7.45
C ALA A 42 3.29 -2.90 -7.61
N VAL A 43 4.04 -3.73 -6.88
CA VAL A 43 3.84 -5.19 -6.91
C VAL A 43 2.54 -5.59 -6.20
N THR A 44 2.23 -4.97 -5.06
CA THR A 44 0.97 -5.20 -4.35
C THR A 44 -0.23 -4.79 -5.21
N GLY A 45 -0.16 -3.62 -5.84
CA GLY A 45 -1.16 -3.14 -6.80
C GLY A 45 -1.28 -4.06 -8.02
N GLY A 46 -0.16 -4.59 -8.51
CA GLY A 46 -0.15 -5.57 -9.58
C GLY A 46 -0.95 -6.84 -9.25
N VAL A 47 -0.87 -7.33 -8.01
CA VAL A 47 -1.69 -8.46 -7.55
C VAL A 47 -3.18 -8.09 -7.53
N VAL A 48 -3.54 -6.94 -6.97
CA VAL A 48 -4.93 -6.46 -6.94
C VAL A 48 -5.48 -6.27 -8.35
N GLN A 49 -4.68 -5.69 -9.26
CA GLN A 49 -5.05 -5.49 -10.66
C GLN A 49 -5.32 -6.83 -11.36
N GLU A 50 -4.44 -7.83 -11.23
CA GLU A 50 -4.64 -9.16 -11.82
C GLU A 50 -5.92 -9.84 -11.30
N VAL A 51 -6.24 -9.68 -10.01
CA VAL A 51 -7.48 -10.21 -9.41
C VAL A 51 -8.70 -9.51 -9.99
N LEU A 52 -8.70 -8.19 -10.09
CA LEU A 52 -9.79 -7.42 -10.69
C LEU A 52 -10.01 -7.76 -12.16
N GLU A 53 -8.95 -7.92 -12.94
CA GLU A 53 -9.05 -8.31 -14.34
C GLU A 53 -9.57 -9.74 -14.53
N ARG A 54 -9.21 -10.69 -13.64
CA ARG A 54 -9.83 -12.04 -13.61
C ARG A 54 -11.32 -12.01 -13.28
N LEU A 55 -11.79 -10.97 -12.57
CA LEU A 55 -13.21 -10.71 -12.31
C LEU A 55 -13.90 -9.95 -13.46
N GLY A 56 -13.18 -9.63 -14.53
CA GLY A 56 -13.71 -8.96 -15.74
C GLY A 56 -13.65 -7.45 -15.72
N HIS A 57 -13.05 -6.84 -14.68
CA HIS A 57 -12.88 -5.39 -14.63
C HIS A 57 -11.77 -4.89 -15.56
N THR A 58 -11.93 -3.66 -16.06
CA THR A 58 -10.81 -2.89 -16.62
C THR A 58 -10.20 -2.04 -15.51
N VAL A 59 -8.89 -2.08 -15.33
CA VAL A 59 -8.21 -1.33 -14.26
C VAL A 59 -7.38 -0.20 -14.84
N GLU A 60 -7.67 1.02 -14.41
CA GLU A 60 -6.88 2.21 -14.70
C GLU A 60 -6.02 2.55 -13.47
N VAL A 61 -4.69 2.51 -13.62
CA VAL A 61 -3.77 2.78 -12.52
C VAL A 61 -3.32 4.24 -12.54
N VAL A 62 -3.60 4.94 -11.45
CA VAL A 62 -3.15 6.32 -11.22
C VAL A 62 -2.02 6.30 -10.20
N GLN A 63 -0.83 6.72 -10.64
CA GLN A 63 0.36 6.75 -9.79
C GLN A 63 0.68 8.17 -9.31
N GLY A 64 1.22 8.26 -8.09
CA GLY A 64 1.66 9.54 -7.52
C GLY A 64 2.29 9.38 -6.15
N SER A 65 2.68 10.50 -5.54
CA SER A 65 3.13 10.55 -4.15
C SER A 65 1.95 10.34 -3.19
N HIS A 66 2.25 10.18 -1.90
CA HIS A 66 1.21 10.08 -0.85
C HIS A 66 0.29 11.30 -0.87
N GLY A 67 0.88 12.50 -0.94
CA GLY A 67 0.13 13.76 -0.99
C GLY A 67 -0.69 13.96 -2.27
N GLN A 68 -0.42 13.21 -3.32
CA GLN A 68 -1.20 13.25 -4.57
C GLN A 68 -2.34 12.23 -4.59
N ILE A 69 -2.12 11.02 -4.05
CA ILE A 69 -3.09 9.92 -4.18
C ILE A 69 -4.17 9.96 -3.08
N PHE A 70 -3.81 10.24 -1.83
CA PHE A 70 -4.80 10.28 -0.75
C PHE A 70 -5.90 11.34 -0.94
N PRO A 71 -5.60 12.59 -1.38
CA PRO A 71 -6.65 13.56 -1.71
C PRO A 71 -7.62 13.06 -2.80
N ARG A 72 -7.11 12.36 -3.81
CA ARG A 72 -7.93 11.81 -4.91
C ARG A 72 -8.87 10.71 -4.44
N LEU A 73 -8.43 9.87 -3.47
CA LEU A 73 -9.33 8.93 -2.80
C LEU A 73 -10.45 9.67 -2.05
N GLY A 74 -10.11 10.72 -1.29
CA GLY A 74 -11.08 11.54 -0.57
C GLY A 74 -12.06 12.27 -1.49
N ALA A 75 -11.63 12.64 -2.69
CA ALA A 75 -12.47 13.27 -3.72
C ALA A 75 -13.31 12.27 -4.54
N GLY A 76 -13.11 10.96 -4.36
CA GLY A 76 -13.78 9.91 -5.15
C GLY A 76 -13.26 9.78 -6.58
N GLU A 77 -12.11 10.36 -6.90
CA GLU A 77 -11.42 10.23 -8.19
C GLU A 77 -10.66 8.90 -8.32
N VAL A 78 -10.46 8.22 -7.21
CA VAL A 78 -9.83 6.91 -7.09
C VAL A 78 -10.80 5.99 -6.36
N ASP A 79 -11.09 4.84 -6.96
CA ASP A 79 -12.00 3.82 -6.42
C ASP A 79 -11.33 2.98 -5.32
N LEU A 80 -10.10 2.56 -5.58
CA LEU A 80 -9.28 1.75 -4.67
C LEU A 80 -7.91 2.40 -4.44
N LEU A 81 -7.39 2.32 -3.23
CA LEU A 81 -6.01 2.67 -2.91
C LEU A 81 -5.26 1.44 -2.39
N VAL A 82 -4.13 1.12 -3.04
CA VAL A 82 -3.24 0.01 -2.66
C VAL A 82 -1.86 0.56 -2.28
N ALA A 83 -1.48 0.48 -1.01
CA ALA A 83 -2.22 0.16 0.20
C ALA A 83 -2.03 1.29 1.21
N ALA A 84 -3.03 1.56 2.02
CA ALA A 84 -2.85 2.47 3.16
C ALA A 84 -2.25 1.71 4.35
N TRP A 85 -1.26 2.29 5.01
CA TRP A 85 -0.67 1.72 6.24
C TRP A 85 -1.43 2.23 7.46
N LEU A 86 -2.36 1.42 7.93
CA LEU A 86 -3.28 1.78 9.01
C LEU A 86 -3.00 0.94 10.27
N PRO A 87 -3.21 1.50 11.47
CA PRO A 87 -3.69 2.87 11.71
C PRO A 87 -2.57 3.94 11.75
N TYR A 88 -1.27 3.57 11.81
CA TYR A 88 -0.22 4.53 12.19
C TYR A 88 0.53 5.15 11.02
N GLY A 89 1.03 4.35 10.08
CA GLY A 89 1.95 4.82 9.04
C GLY A 89 1.38 5.92 8.13
N HIS A 90 0.07 5.91 7.91
CA HIS A 90 -0.65 6.93 7.15
C HIS A 90 -1.72 7.65 7.98
N ALA A 91 -1.56 7.71 9.31
CA ALA A 91 -2.54 8.31 10.22
C ALA A 91 -3.00 9.71 9.80
N VAL A 92 -2.06 10.58 9.41
CA VAL A 92 -2.33 11.96 8.97
C VAL A 92 -3.28 11.98 7.77
N TYR A 93 -3.02 11.14 6.78
CA TYR A 93 -3.86 11.03 5.59
C TYR A 93 -5.21 10.38 5.90
N TRP A 94 -5.21 9.33 6.73
CA TRP A 94 -6.44 8.64 7.11
C TRP A 94 -7.37 9.54 7.92
N GLN A 95 -6.83 10.35 8.83
CA GLN A 95 -7.59 11.34 9.58
C GLN A 95 -8.25 12.37 8.66
N GLN A 96 -7.58 12.76 7.58
CA GLN A 96 -8.07 13.80 6.67
C GLN A 96 -9.03 13.25 5.62
N TYR A 97 -8.80 12.07 5.08
CA TYR A 97 -9.51 11.54 3.91
C TYR A 97 -10.28 10.24 4.18
N GLY A 98 -10.03 9.56 5.28
CA GLY A 98 -10.64 8.26 5.59
C GLY A 98 -12.15 8.27 5.81
N ALA A 99 -12.74 9.44 6.10
CA ALA A 99 -14.20 9.56 6.24
C ALA A 99 -14.97 9.17 4.97
N GLN A 100 -14.35 9.29 3.79
CA GLN A 100 -14.93 8.97 2.49
C GLN A 100 -14.54 7.58 1.96
N ALA A 101 -13.87 6.77 2.79
CA ALA A 101 -13.34 5.48 2.39
C ALA A 101 -13.61 4.40 3.43
N ASP A 102 -13.56 3.15 3.00
CA ASP A 102 -13.66 1.95 3.83
C ASP A 102 -12.36 1.15 3.76
N ALA A 103 -11.89 0.67 4.91
CA ALA A 103 -10.85 -0.34 4.99
C ALA A 103 -11.44 -1.69 4.55
N LEU A 104 -11.08 -2.14 3.35
CA LEU A 104 -11.74 -3.29 2.72
C LEU A 104 -11.10 -4.63 3.10
N ALA A 105 -9.76 -4.69 3.07
CA ALA A 105 -9.01 -5.91 3.38
C ALA A 105 -7.60 -5.56 3.89
N VAL A 106 -7.06 -6.40 4.77
CA VAL A 106 -5.65 -6.37 5.16
C VAL A 106 -4.86 -7.26 4.20
N LEU A 107 -4.06 -6.65 3.32
CA LEU A 107 -3.24 -7.37 2.36
C LEU A 107 -1.96 -7.96 2.98
N TYR A 108 -1.42 -7.30 3.98
CA TYR A 108 -0.28 -7.76 4.79
C TYR A 108 -0.22 -7.00 6.12
N GLU A 109 0.21 -7.67 7.17
CA GLU A 109 0.41 -7.08 8.51
C GLU A 109 1.87 -6.75 8.75
N GLY A 110 2.13 -5.94 9.80
CA GLY A 110 3.45 -5.71 10.34
C GLY A 110 4.31 -4.73 9.53
N ALA A 111 3.70 -3.92 8.67
CA ALA A 111 4.38 -2.80 8.03
C ALA A 111 4.89 -1.82 9.08
N ARG A 112 6.17 -1.43 9.01
CA ARG A 112 6.78 -0.58 10.03
C ARG A 112 7.94 0.23 9.49
N PHE A 113 8.22 1.33 10.13
CA PHE A 113 9.40 2.16 9.86
C PHE A 113 10.57 1.76 10.76
N ALA A 114 11.77 2.00 10.29
CA ALA A 114 12.99 1.91 11.08
C ALA A 114 14.07 2.84 10.51
N TRP A 115 14.97 3.27 11.37
CA TRP A 115 16.25 3.82 10.93
C TRP A 115 17.26 2.68 10.93
N MET A 116 17.98 2.55 9.82
CA MET A 116 18.92 1.46 9.61
C MET A 116 20.32 1.96 9.30
N VAL A 117 21.29 1.16 9.72
CA VAL A 117 22.70 1.31 9.37
C VAL A 117 23.20 0.05 8.68
N PRO A 118 24.26 0.12 7.85
CA PRO A 118 24.88 -1.06 7.26
C PRO A 118 25.38 -2.07 8.32
N THR A 119 25.32 -3.36 7.99
CA THR A 119 25.75 -4.43 8.91
C THR A 119 27.25 -4.39 9.23
N TYR A 120 28.07 -3.75 8.39
CA TYR A 120 29.49 -3.52 8.67
C TYR A 120 29.73 -2.40 9.71
N VAL A 121 28.73 -1.61 10.09
CA VAL A 121 28.80 -0.72 11.26
C VAL A 121 28.59 -1.58 12.51
N PRO A 122 29.60 -1.70 13.41
CA PRO A 122 29.49 -2.63 14.53
C PRO A 122 28.35 -2.27 15.48
N GLU A 123 27.54 -3.27 15.84
CA GLU A 123 26.41 -3.07 16.76
C GLU A 123 26.90 -2.64 18.16
N SER A 124 28.07 -3.12 18.59
CA SER A 124 28.70 -2.70 19.85
C SER A 124 29.08 -1.21 19.89
N VAL A 125 29.04 -0.52 18.76
CA VAL A 125 29.41 0.90 18.64
C VAL A 125 28.18 1.76 18.34
N VAL A 126 27.25 1.28 17.48
CA VAL A 126 26.00 1.98 17.13
C VAL A 126 24.86 1.00 17.23
N ALA A 127 24.20 0.89 18.38
CA ALA A 127 23.05 0.04 18.61
C ALA A 127 21.71 0.77 18.50
N SER A 128 21.70 2.07 18.81
CA SER A 128 20.49 2.89 18.90
C SER A 128 20.65 4.25 18.23
N ILE A 129 19.54 4.95 18.06
CA ILE A 129 19.53 6.33 17.54
C ILE A 129 20.26 7.28 18.49
N ASP A 130 20.24 7.05 19.80
CA ASP A 130 20.98 7.88 20.76
C ASP A 130 22.50 7.84 20.54
N ASP A 131 23.04 6.71 20.06
CA ASP A 131 24.46 6.54 19.81
C ASP A 131 24.99 7.43 18.69
N LEU A 132 24.13 7.88 17.78
CA LEU A 132 24.51 8.74 16.65
C LEU A 132 25.16 10.08 17.10
N LYS A 133 24.99 10.49 18.37
CA LYS A 133 25.55 11.72 18.93
C LYS A 133 26.91 11.53 19.60
N GLN A 134 27.40 10.31 19.72
CA GLN A 134 28.72 10.05 20.35
C GLN A 134 29.85 10.64 19.47
N PRO A 135 30.87 11.27 20.06
CA PRO A 135 31.89 11.97 19.28
C PRO A 135 32.61 11.13 18.23
N GLU A 136 32.91 9.87 18.54
CA GLU A 136 33.54 8.93 17.63
C GLU A 136 32.61 8.55 16.46
N ILE A 137 31.30 8.52 16.67
CA ILE A 137 30.30 8.26 15.63
C ILE A 137 30.11 9.51 14.77
N LEU A 138 30.05 10.67 15.39
CA LEU A 138 29.95 11.95 14.68
C LEU A 138 31.11 12.16 13.71
N ALA A 139 32.32 11.67 14.03
CA ALA A 139 33.47 11.77 13.14
C ALA A 139 33.42 10.88 11.89
N ARG A 140 32.59 9.84 11.90
CA ARG A 140 32.56 8.80 10.85
C ARG A 140 31.25 8.73 10.07
N MET A 141 30.12 9.05 10.73
CA MET A 141 28.78 8.92 10.18
C MET A 141 28.48 10.06 9.19
N ASP A 142 27.97 9.74 8.02
CA ASP A 142 27.40 10.73 7.11
C ASP A 142 26.28 11.51 7.85
N LYS A 143 26.32 12.83 7.73
CA LYS A 143 25.37 13.72 8.41
C LYS A 143 24.07 13.89 7.63
N ASP A 144 24.07 13.53 6.36
CA ASP A 144 22.88 13.55 5.51
C ASP A 144 22.09 12.26 5.69
N ILE A 145 20.99 12.35 6.42
CA ILE A 145 20.00 11.26 6.54
C ILE A 145 19.09 11.32 5.32
N ARG A 146 19.48 10.58 4.27
CA ARG A 146 18.80 10.63 2.98
C ARG A 146 17.58 9.72 2.98
N GLY A 147 16.44 10.29 2.66
CA GLY A 147 15.14 9.59 2.62
C GLY A 147 14.40 9.79 1.30
N THR A 148 13.11 9.50 1.32
CA THR A 148 12.18 9.65 0.18
C THR A 148 11.49 11.02 0.17
N GLY A 149 10.35 11.15 -0.53
CA GLY A 149 9.58 12.39 -0.56
C GLY A 149 9.11 12.84 0.83
N ARG A 150 9.11 14.15 1.08
CA ARG A 150 8.71 14.76 2.37
C ARG A 150 7.32 14.35 2.83
N ASP A 151 6.44 14.03 1.91
CA ASP A 151 5.04 13.65 2.11
C ASP A 151 4.85 12.17 2.44
N SER A 152 5.93 11.39 2.53
CA SER A 152 5.84 10.00 2.98
C SER A 152 5.73 9.92 4.51
N GLY A 153 4.96 8.95 5.02
CA GLY A 153 4.82 8.72 6.47
C GLY A 153 6.16 8.53 7.15
N ASN A 154 7.10 7.79 6.52
CA ASN A 154 8.45 7.58 7.05
C ASN A 154 9.23 8.88 7.21
N MET A 155 9.16 9.78 6.24
CA MET A 155 9.85 11.07 6.32
C MET A 155 9.22 12.01 7.35
N MET A 156 7.90 11.98 7.52
CA MET A 156 7.21 12.77 8.54
C MET A 156 7.65 12.35 9.95
N VAL A 157 7.60 11.05 10.27
CA VAL A 157 8.05 10.56 11.58
C VAL A 157 9.57 10.73 11.77
N SER A 158 10.36 10.62 10.70
CA SER A 158 11.81 10.86 10.76
C SER A 158 12.17 12.31 11.12
N ALA A 159 11.36 13.27 10.68
CA ALA A 159 11.55 14.67 11.09
C ALA A 159 11.36 14.86 12.61
N ASP A 160 10.37 14.18 13.19
CA ASP A 160 10.15 14.18 14.64
C ASP A 160 11.29 13.49 15.38
N VAL A 161 11.81 12.39 14.84
CA VAL A 161 12.99 11.68 15.39
C VAL A 161 14.21 12.59 15.41
N VAL A 162 14.56 13.25 14.30
CA VAL A 162 15.70 14.18 14.22
C VAL A 162 15.62 15.22 15.33
N LYS A 163 14.45 15.84 15.48
CA LYS A 163 14.21 16.88 16.47
C LYS A 163 14.25 16.37 17.91
N ALA A 164 13.52 15.28 18.18
CA ALA A 164 13.38 14.73 19.54
C ALA A 164 14.69 14.16 20.08
N TYR A 165 15.54 13.62 19.21
CA TYR A 165 16.88 13.15 19.59
C TYR A 165 17.96 14.23 19.55
N GLY A 166 17.63 15.45 19.11
CA GLY A 166 18.60 16.56 19.00
C GLY A 166 19.69 16.29 17.97
N LEU A 167 19.38 15.55 16.92
CA LEU A 167 20.33 15.18 15.88
C LEU A 167 20.67 16.38 14.99
N ASP A 168 19.75 17.31 14.80
CA ASP A 168 19.96 18.58 14.12
C ASP A 168 21.06 19.42 14.81
N ALA A 169 21.01 19.51 16.14
CA ALA A 169 22.07 20.17 16.93
C ALA A 169 23.42 19.44 16.84
N ALA A 170 23.43 18.14 16.56
CA ALA A 170 24.62 17.33 16.32
C ALA A 170 25.11 17.38 14.85
N GLY A 171 24.47 18.19 14.01
CA GLY A 171 24.84 18.44 12.62
C GLY A 171 24.20 17.50 11.60
N TYR A 172 23.30 16.59 12.02
CA TYR A 172 22.55 15.78 11.07
C TYR A 172 21.43 16.58 10.43
N GLN A 173 21.14 16.24 9.17
CA GLN A 173 20.02 16.82 8.44
C GLN A 173 19.24 15.74 7.68
N LEU A 174 17.92 15.83 7.75
CA LEU A 174 17.05 14.95 6.98
C LEU A 174 16.91 15.49 5.57
N VAL A 175 17.42 14.73 4.59
CA VAL A 175 17.48 15.13 3.18
C VAL A 175 16.43 14.34 2.41
N PRO A 176 15.33 14.97 1.98
CA PRO A 176 14.35 14.31 1.13
C PRO A 176 14.87 14.15 -0.29
N GLY A 177 14.40 13.12 -0.97
CA GLY A 177 14.76 12.85 -2.36
C GLY A 177 13.69 12.05 -3.09
N THR A 178 13.93 11.82 -4.36
CA THR A 178 13.16 10.86 -5.17
C THR A 178 13.53 9.43 -4.78
N ILE A 179 12.69 8.46 -5.12
CA ILE A 179 13.01 7.05 -4.87
C ILE A 179 14.25 6.59 -5.64
N ALA A 180 14.49 7.13 -6.83
CA ALA A 180 15.69 6.84 -7.60
C ALA A 180 16.96 7.35 -6.91
N GLU A 181 16.93 8.57 -6.36
CA GLU A 181 18.03 9.13 -5.56
C GLU A 181 18.25 8.35 -4.27
N PHE A 182 17.17 7.93 -3.61
CA PHE A 182 17.23 7.11 -2.41
C PHE A 182 17.99 5.80 -2.66
N HIS A 183 17.64 5.06 -3.71
CA HIS A 183 18.31 3.81 -4.08
C HIS A 183 19.77 4.07 -4.52
N ALA A 184 20.01 5.07 -5.38
CA ALA A 184 21.36 5.40 -5.85
C ALA A 184 22.30 5.84 -4.70
N ASN A 185 21.76 6.53 -3.68
CA ASN A 185 22.53 6.91 -2.50
C ASN A 185 22.87 5.68 -1.64
N TYR A 186 21.92 4.76 -1.45
CA TYR A 186 22.16 3.50 -0.77
C TYR A 186 23.25 2.68 -1.48
N ASP A 187 23.11 2.44 -2.78
CA ASP A 187 24.06 1.64 -3.56
C ASP A 187 25.47 2.21 -3.49
N ARG A 188 25.60 3.53 -3.66
CA ARG A 188 26.89 4.24 -3.58
C ARG A 188 27.52 4.12 -2.21
N ALA A 189 26.74 4.34 -1.14
CA ALA A 189 27.23 4.31 0.22
C ALA A 189 27.66 2.87 0.63
N ILE A 190 26.91 1.85 0.25
CA ILE A 190 27.26 0.44 0.47
C ILE A 190 28.56 0.08 -0.28
N ALA A 191 28.65 0.43 -1.57
CA ALA A 191 29.83 0.12 -2.39
C ALA A 191 31.12 0.80 -1.82
N ALA A 192 31.00 2.00 -1.28
CA ALA A 192 32.09 2.74 -0.68
C ALA A 192 32.34 2.39 0.80
N GLN A 193 31.55 1.50 1.40
CA GLN A 193 31.56 1.16 2.82
C GLN A 193 31.49 2.41 3.75
N HIS A 194 30.74 3.42 3.34
CA HIS A 194 30.48 4.59 4.16
C HIS A 194 29.58 4.24 5.36
N TRP A 195 29.84 4.87 6.49
CA TRP A 195 28.93 4.84 7.62
C TRP A 195 27.80 5.83 7.39
N PHE A 196 26.59 5.33 7.26
CA PHE A 196 25.39 6.15 7.07
C PHE A 196 24.22 5.56 7.83
N VAL A 197 23.23 6.39 8.11
CA VAL A 197 21.92 6.00 8.61
C VAL A 197 20.85 6.42 7.60
N MET A 198 19.88 5.57 7.36
CA MET A 198 18.79 5.90 6.47
C MET A 198 17.43 5.44 7.05
N PRO A 199 16.36 6.23 6.84
CA PRO A 199 15.01 5.81 7.11
C PRO A 199 14.60 4.70 6.11
N LEU A 200 14.21 3.55 6.63
CA LEU A 200 13.77 2.40 5.84
C LEU A 200 12.45 1.86 6.41
N TRP A 201 11.91 0.83 5.78
CA TRP A 201 10.63 0.25 6.19
C TRP A 201 10.53 -1.23 5.81
N TRP A 202 9.59 -1.93 6.41
CA TRP A 202 9.13 -3.25 5.96
C TRP A 202 7.70 -3.12 5.43
N PRO A 203 7.36 -3.75 4.27
CA PRO A 203 8.23 -4.54 3.39
C PRO A 203 9.12 -3.68 2.50
N HIS A 204 10.38 -4.10 2.25
CA HIS A 204 11.30 -3.47 1.30
C HIS A 204 12.36 -4.49 0.86
N TYR A 205 12.79 -4.44 -0.41
CA TYR A 205 13.76 -5.38 -0.97
C TYR A 205 15.13 -5.34 -0.27
N ILE A 206 15.58 -4.20 0.22
CA ILE A 206 16.85 -4.04 0.95
C ILE A 206 16.88 -4.95 2.19
N ASN A 207 15.73 -5.15 2.85
CA ASN A 207 15.65 -6.05 4.01
C ASN A 207 15.95 -7.51 3.62
N ARG A 208 15.66 -7.91 2.38
CA ARG A 208 16.00 -9.25 1.87
C ARG A 208 17.45 -9.39 1.45
N ILE A 209 18.14 -8.30 1.10
CA ILE A 209 19.58 -8.30 0.85
C ILE A 209 20.34 -8.62 2.16
N GLY A 210 19.84 -8.15 3.31
CA GLY A 210 20.37 -8.49 4.61
C GLY A 210 21.67 -7.74 4.98
N ASN A 211 21.99 -6.67 4.29
CA ASN A 211 23.19 -5.85 4.52
C ASN A 211 22.93 -4.58 5.36
N MET A 212 21.70 -4.42 5.85
CA MET A 212 21.27 -3.35 6.76
C MET A 212 20.71 -3.93 8.04
N ARG A 213 20.88 -3.25 9.16
CA ARG A 213 20.27 -3.57 10.45
C ARG A 213 19.58 -2.36 11.04
N ALA A 214 18.46 -2.59 11.73
CA ALA A 214 17.72 -1.54 12.40
C ALA A 214 18.46 -1.07 13.66
N LEU A 215 18.40 0.24 13.91
CA LEU A 215 18.75 0.84 15.19
C LEU A 215 17.58 0.72 16.17
N ALA A 216 17.89 0.54 17.44
CA ALA A 216 16.89 0.67 18.49
C ALA A 216 16.37 2.12 18.56
N GLU A 217 15.04 2.26 18.66
CA GLU A 217 14.36 3.54 18.87
C GLU A 217 13.46 3.44 20.13
N PRO A 218 14.04 3.64 21.34
CA PRO A 218 13.35 3.36 22.60
C PRO A 218 12.24 4.36 22.96
N ARG A 219 12.14 5.49 22.25
CA ARG A 219 11.12 6.52 22.52
C ARG A 219 9.79 6.27 21.78
N GLY A 220 9.72 5.27 20.88
CA GLY A 220 8.52 4.91 20.13
C GLY A 220 8.10 5.93 19.08
N LEU A 221 9.00 6.81 18.63
CA LEU A 221 8.69 7.88 17.69
C LEU A 221 8.50 7.39 16.25
N LEU A 222 9.07 6.23 15.91
CA LEU A 222 8.85 5.60 14.60
C LEU A 222 7.47 4.95 14.48
N GLY A 223 6.68 4.99 15.54
CA GLY A 223 5.32 4.45 15.59
C GLY A 223 5.28 2.95 15.81
N GLN A 224 4.04 2.43 15.83
CA GLN A 224 3.78 1.01 15.94
C GLN A 224 3.60 0.40 14.54
N PRO A 225 3.72 -0.93 14.40
CA PRO A 225 3.40 -1.60 13.14
C PRO A 225 1.99 -1.28 12.66
N SER A 226 1.85 -1.22 11.36
CA SER A 226 0.60 -0.95 10.64
C SER A 226 0.27 -2.11 9.71
N ASP A 227 -0.99 -2.18 9.28
CA ASP A 227 -1.41 -3.12 8.27
C ASP A 227 -1.45 -2.44 6.88
N GLY A 228 -0.94 -3.12 5.88
CA GLY A 228 -1.08 -2.72 4.49
C GLY A 228 -2.49 -3.00 4.00
N THR A 229 -3.36 -2.00 4.11
CA THR A 229 -4.80 -2.13 3.92
C THR A 229 -5.22 -1.71 2.52
N LEU A 230 -5.95 -2.57 1.83
CA LEU A 230 -6.71 -2.18 0.64
C LEU A 230 -7.86 -1.29 1.08
N VAL A 231 -7.88 -0.07 0.60
CA VAL A 231 -8.90 0.92 0.92
C VAL A 231 -9.76 1.18 -0.31
N ALA A 232 -11.07 1.29 -0.13
CA ALA A 232 -12.03 1.59 -1.18
C ALA A 232 -12.78 2.88 -0.90
N SER A 233 -13.06 3.71 -1.90
CA SER A 233 -13.99 4.83 -1.75
C SER A 233 -15.40 4.29 -1.48
N LYS A 234 -16.14 4.93 -0.56
CA LYS A 234 -17.51 4.53 -0.22
C LYS A 234 -18.41 4.54 -1.44
N ALA A 235 -18.27 5.56 -2.28
CA ALA A 235 -19.04 5.67 -3.51
C ALA A 235 -18.79 4.50 -4.49
N TRP A 236 -17.56 3.94 -4.52
CA TRP A 236 -17.29 2.75 -5.31
C TRP A 236 -17.87 1.49 -4.65
N VAL A 237 -17.76 1.35 -3.33
CA VAL A 237 -18.30 0.20 -2.59
C VAL A 237 -19.82 0.05 -2.81
N GLU A 238 -20.56 1.18 -2.86
CA GLU A 238 -22.02 1.17 -3.10
C GLU A 238 -22.40 0.63 -4.49
N ARG A 239 -21.52 0.78 -5.50
CA ARG A 239 -21.78 0.37 -6.90
C ARG A 239 -21.01 -0.88 -7.35
N ALA A 240 -20.05 -1.33 -6.55
CA ALA A 240 -19.21 -2.47 -6.90
C ALA A 240 -20.01 -3.78 -6.87
N PRO A 241 -19.74 -4.69 -7.84
CA PRO A 241 -20.35 -6.01 -7.82
C PRO A 241 -20.08 -6.75 -6.51
N SER A 242 -21.10 -7.37 -5.94
CA SER A 242 -20.99 -8.12 -4.68
C SER A 242 -19.87 -9.17 -4.72
N ARG A 243 -19.72 -9.85 -5.87
CA ARG A 243 -18.68 -10.84 -6.10
C ARG A 243 -17.28 -10.23 -6.03
N THR A 244 -17.08 -9.03 -6.59
CA THR A 244 -15.81 -8.31 -6.52
C THR A 244 -15.44 -7.98 -5.08
N LEU A 245 -16.37 -7.43 -4.32
CA LEU A 245 -16.15 -7.10 -2.91
C LEU A 245 -15.81 -8.35 -2.07
N GLN A 246 -16.51 -9.47 -2.31
CA GLN A 246 -16.23 -10.74 -1.62
C GLN A 246 -14.80 -11.23 -1.88
N VAL A 247 -14.36 -11.22 -3.14
CA VAL A 247 -13.00 -11.66 -3.51
C VAL A 247 -11.96 -10.72 -2.89
N LEU A 248 -12.12 -9.41 -3.05
CA LEU A 248 -11.17 -8.43 -2.51
C LEU A 248 -11.04 -8.51 -0.99
N LYS A 249 -12.14 -8.72 -0.26
CA LYS A 249 -12.14 -8.88 1.22
C LYS A 249 -11.39 -10.12 1.70
N ARG A 250 -11.21 -11.14 0.86
CA ARG A 250 -10.46 -12.36 1.19
C ARG A 250 -8.98 -12.29 0.81
N MET A 251 -8.59 -11.23 0.09
CA MET A 251 -7.20 -11.09 -0.34
C MET A 251 -6.29 -10.87 0.87
N HIS A 252 -5.25 -11.69 0.93
CA HIS A 252 -4.16 -11.57 1.89
C HIS A 252 -2.87 -12.10 1.26
N LEU A 253 -1.79 -11.33 1.31
CA LEU A 253 -0.52 -11.67 0.68
C LEU A 253 0.53 -12.07 1.73
N GLY A 254 0.59 -11.29 2.81
CA GLY A 254 1.65 -11.33 3.80
C GLY A 254 2.87 -10.47 3.44
N LEU A 255 3.56 -10.02 4.47
CA LEU A 255 4.69 -9.08 4.37
C LEU A 255 5.83 -9.63 3.51
N ASP A 256 6.19 -10.92 3.72
CA ASP A 256 7.30 -11.57 3.03
C ASP A 256 7.05 -11.74 1.52
N ALA A 257 5.80 -11.99 1.14
CA ALA A 257 5.40 -12.07 -0.27
C ALA A 257 5.62 -10.73 -0.98
N VAL A 258 5.19 -9.63 -0.34
CA VAL A 258 5.39 -8.28 -0.88
C VAL A 258 6.89 -7.96 -0.99
N ALA A 259 7.69 -8.25 0.04
CA ALA A 259 9.13 -8.03 0.01
C ALA A 259 9.84 -8.89 -1.06
N ALA A 260 9.36 -10.12 -1.31
CA ALA A 260 9.90 -11.00 -2.34
C ALA A 260 9.60 -10.47 -3.76
N MET A 261 8.38 -10.00 -4.00
CA MET A 261 8.01 -9.38 -5.27
C MET A 261 8.78 -8.06 -5.48
N ASP A 262 8.94 -7.26 -4.42
CA ASP A 262 9.73 -6.03 -4.45
C ASP A 262 11.21 -6.30 -4.79
N TYR A 263 11.78 -7.38 -4.25
CA TYR A 263 13.13 -7.87 -4.62
C TYR A 263 13.21 -8.22 -6.10
N SER A 264 12.20 -8.88 -6.65
CA SER A 264 12.17 -9.23 -8.07
C SER A 264 12.19 -8.00 -8.98
N VAL A 265 11.58 -6.91 -8.55
CA VAL A 265 11.60 -5.65 -9.31
C VAL A 265 12.96 -4.98 -9.22
N ASN A 266 13.51 -4.84 -8.01
CA ASN A 266 14.68 -3.97 -7.80
C ASN A 266 16.03 -4.70 -8.02
N VAL A 267 16.06 -6.03 -7.90
CA VAL A 267 17.29 -6.84 -8.04
C VAL A 267 17.27 -7.70 -9.30
N GLU A 268 16.11 -8.32 -9.63
CA GLU A 268 15.98 -9.14 -10.83
C GLU A 268 15.49 -8.33 -12.06
N ALA A 269 15.29 -7.03 -11.92
CA ALA A 269 14.84 -6.10 -12.96
C ALA A 269 13.51 -6.50 -13.64
N MET A 270 12.61 -7.15 -12.90
CA MET A 270 11.28 -7.51 -13.40
C MET A 270 10.35 -6.30 -13.40
N ALA A 271 9.45 -6.22 -14.37
CA ALA A 271 8.32 -5.29 -14.30
C ALA A 271 7.43 -5.66 -13.09
N PRO A 272 6.90 -4.69 -12.33
CA PRO A 272 6.10 -4.96 -11.11
C PRO A 272 4.93 -5.92 -11.36
N ARG A 273 4.22 -5.75 -12.47
CA ARG A 273 3.10 -6.61 -12.84
C ARG A 273 3.54 -8.04 -13.19
N ALA A 274 4.72 -8.22 -13.80
CA ALA A 274 5.27 -9.53 -14.07
C ALA A 274 5.67 -10.26 -12.76
N ALA A 275 6.24 -9.53 -11.79
CA ALA A 275 6.54 -10.08 -10.47
C ALA A 275 5.26 -10.53 -9.75
N ALA A 276 4.18 -9.72 -9.81
CA ALA A 276 2.87 -10.06 -9.26
C ALA A 276 2.28 -11.33 -9.91
N ARG A 277 2.30 -11.45 -11.24
CA ARG A 277 1.84 -12.65 -11.96
C ARG A 277 2.63 -13.88 -11.56
N ARG A 278 3.97 -13.79 -11.56
CA ARG A 278 4.84 -14.90 -11.13
C ARG A 278 4.48 -15.39 -9.72
N TRP A 279 4.22 -14.46 -8.81
CA TRP A 279 3.82 -14.81 -7.46
C TRP A 279 2.43 -15.47 -7.40
N LEU A 280 1.44 -14.94 -8.13
CA LEU A 280 0.10 -15.53 -8.21
C LEU A 280 0.14 -16.96 -8.79
N ASP A 281 0.93 -17.18 -9.84
CA ASP A 281 1.10 -18.50 -10.47
C ASP A 281 1.79 -19.49 -9.52
N GLY A 282 2.67 -19.02 -8.65
CA GLY A 282 3.32 -19.82 -7.61
C GLY A 282 2.43 -20.12 -6.39
N ASN A 283 1.26 -19.45 -6.26
CA ASN A 283 0.37 -19.58 -5.09
C ASN A 283 -1.08 -19.93 -5.48
N PRO A 284 -1.31 -20.94 -6.35
CA PRO A 284 -2.65 -21.19 -6.94
C PRO A 284 -3.70 -21.56 -5.88
N ARG A 285 -3.33 -22.26 -4.79
CA ARG A 285 -4.26 -22.62 -3.72
C ARG A 285 -4.77 -21.39 -2.97
N LEU A 286 -3.87 -20.47 -2.61
CA LEU A 286 -4.23 -19.23 -1.95
C LEU A 286 -5.14 -18.37 -2.83
N VAL A 287 -4.83 -18.29 -4.13
CA VAL A 287 -5.67 -17.56 -5.08
C VAL A 287 -7.06 -18.20 -5.19
N GLN A 288 -7.16 -19.53 -5.26
CA GLN A 288 -8.44 -20.23 -5.27
C GLN A 288 -9.30 -19.91 -4.03
N GLU A 289 -8.69 -19.80 -2.84
CA GLU A 289 -9.41 -19.40 -1.61
C GLU A 289 -10.04 -18.01 -1.72
N TRP A 290 -9.39 -17.06 -2.41
CA TRP A 290 -9.99 -15.74 -2.64
C TRP A 290 -11.23 -15.80 -3.52
N PHE A 291 -11.21 -16.71 -4.53
CA PHE A 291 -12.28 -16.87 -5.51
C PHE A 291 -13.34 -17.91 -5.12
N ARG A 292 -13.24 -18.54 -3.95
CA ARG A 292 -14.26 -19.52 -3.53
C ARG A 292 -15.65 -18.88 -3.47
N GLU A 293 -16.67 -19.65 -3.77
CA GLU A 293 -18.06 -19.30 -3.54
C GLU A 293 -18.43 -19.64 -2.08
N ASP A 294 -19.30 -18.83 -1.48
CA ASP A 294 -19.81 -19.06 -0.12
C ASP A 294 -20.85 -20.16 -0.10
#